data_f2994db8b9d87f709d7e1b042c7c44a7
#
_entry.id   f2994db8b9d87f709d7e1b042c7c44a7
#
_cell.length_a   1.000
_cell.length_b   1.000
_cell.length_c   1.000
_cell.angle_alpha   90.00
_cell.angle_beta   90.00
_cell.angle_gamma   90.00
#
_symmetry.space_group_name_H-M   'P 1'
#
loop_
_entity.id
_entity.type
_entity.pdbx_description
1 polymer ?
#
loop_
_entity_poly.entity_id
_entity_poly.type
_entity_poly.pdbx_seq_one_letter_code
_entity_poly.pdbx_strand_id
1 'polypeptide(L)'
;DDPDDSAADSPGVRQAARSIVKVRSLSHQCDRASEGTGWVSSRHRVVTNAHVAAGSVGVTGPVAGEGARLRARGGADDPNLDLAVLAVPSLEAPALPMASSVDTGDSTVIAGFPLDGPYTVRAARVRGTLMARGENIYGDGDVVREILSLRGTVQPGNSGGPLLTTDGK
;
A
#
# COMPACT_ATOMS: atom_id res chain seq x y z
N ASP A 1 -23.46 5.24 4.41
CA ASP A 1 -23.83 4.07 3.62
C ASP A 1 -22.77 2.98 3.78
N ASP A 2 -23.18 1.72 3.58
CA ASP A 2 -22.29 0.57 3.62
C ASP A 2 -21.36 0.51 2.39
N PRO A 3 -20.22 -0.17 2.47
CA PRO A 3 -19.42 -0.46 1.30
C PRO A 3 -20.23 -1.20 0.23
N ASP A 4 -19.91 -0.92 -1.04
CA ASP A 4 -20.49 -1.60 -2.19
C ASP A 4 -19.54 -2.73 -2.61
N ASP A 5 -19.87 -3.96 -2.28
CA ASP A 5 -19.03 -5.13 -2.56
C ASP A 5 -18.75 -5.32 -4.06
N SER A 6 -19.64 -4.84 -4.94
CA SER A 6 -19.41 -4.91 -6.38
C SER A 6 -18.22 -4.07 -6.86
N ALA A 7 -17.81 -3.07 -6.09
CA ALA A 7 -16.64 -2.25 -6.40
C ALA A 7 -15.36 -3.10 -6.50
N ALA A 8 -15.23 -4.14 -5.67
CA ALA A 8 -14.07 -5.04 -5.69
C ALA A 8 -13.96 -5.86 -6.99
N ASP A 9 -15.05 -6.06 -7.70
CA ASP A 9 -15.12 -6.84 -8.94
C ASP A 9 -15.01 -5.98 -10.21
N SER A 10 -14.80 -4.66 -10.07
CA SER A 10 -14.72 -3.76 -11.22
C SER A 10 -13.49 -4.08 -12.09
N PRO A 11 -13.58 -3.89 -13.43
CA PRO A 11 -12.46 -4.16 -14.34
C PRO A 11 -11.19 -3.37 -14.01
N GLY A 12 -11.32 -2.11 -13.60
CA GLY A 12 -10.20 -1.28 -13.20
C GLY A 12 -9.46 -1.81 -11.97
N VAL A 13 -10.20 -2.27 -10.97
CA VAL A 13 -9.62 -2.91 -9.76
C VAL A 13 -8.91 -4.21 -10.10
N ARG A 14 -9.48 -5.04 -10.97
CA ARG A 14 -8.81 -6.26 -11.45
C ARG A 14 -7.51 -5.95 -12.18
N GLN A 15 -7.49 -4.92 -13.00
CA GLN A 15 -6.29 -4.50 -13.71
C GLN A 15 -5.22 -3.97 -12.75
N ALA A 16 -5.60 -3.25 -11.70
CA ALA A 16 -4.69 -2.70 -10.69
C ALA A 16 -3.90 -3.80 -9.95
N ALA A 17 -4.42 -5.02 -9.85
CA ALA A 17 -3.74 -6.15 -9.20
C ALA A 17 -2.32 -6.38 -9.73
N ARG A 18 -2.05 -6.10 -11.01
CA ARG A 18 -0.73 -6.25 -11.63
C ARG A 18 0.30 -5.25 -11.12
N SER A 19 -0.15 -4.19 -10.48
CA SER A 19 0.67 -3.08 -9.98
C SER A 19 0.82 -3.11 -8.44
N ILE A 20 0.34 -4.15 -7.77
CA ILE A 20 0.33 -4.27 -6.32
C ILE A 20 1.18 -5.45 -5.90
N VAL A 21 2.09 -5.21 -4.96
CA VAL A 21 3.11 -6.18 -4.55
C VAL A 21 3.08 -6.40 -3.05
N LYS A 22 3.47 -7.59 -2.62
CA LYS A 22 3.76 -7.89 -1.23
C LYS A 22 5.16 -7.39 -0.88
N VAL A 23 5.29 -6.71 0.26
CA VAL A 23 6.55 -6.19 0.77
C VAL A 23 6.90 -6.91 2.06
N ARG A 24 8.12 -7.42 2.15
CA ARG A 24 8.68 -8.00 3.36
C ARG A 24 10.04 -7.39 3.63
N SER A 25 10.28 -7.03 4.88
CA SER A 25 11.59 -6.55 5.32
C SER A 25 12.11 -7.35 6.50
N LEU A 26 13.43 -7.40 6.61
CA LEU A 26 14.15 -8.02 7.72
C LEU A 26 15.11 -6.99 8.30
N SER A 27 14.92 -6.64 9.56
CA SER A 27 15.87 -5.83 10.30
C SER A 27 16.81 -6.72 11.11
N HIS A 28 18.07 -6.77 10.69
CA HIS A 28 19.10 -7.55 11.38
C HIS A 28 19.47 -6.98 12.76
N GLN A 29 19.19 -5.71 13.00
CA GLN A 29 19.51 -5.06 14.28
C GLN A 29 18.51 -5.40 15.39
N CYS A 30 17.27 -5.72 15.04
CA CYS A 30 16.19 -5.98 16.00
C CYS A 30 15.60 -7.38 15.86
N ASP A 31 16.11 -8.20 14.96
CA ASP A 31 15.56 -9.54 14.62
C ASP A 31 14.05 -9.50 14.36
N ARG A 32 13.60 -8.43 13.69
CA ARG A 32 12.20 -8.18 13.36
C ARG A 32 11.97 -8.32 11.86
N ALA A 33 10.96 -9.09 11.52
CA ALA A 33 10.37 -9.11 10.20
C ALA A 33 9.16 -8.17 10.16
N SER A 34 9.04 -7.38 9.11
CA SER A 34 7.84 -6.59 8.82
C SER A 34 7.23 -7.05 7.50
N GLU A 35 5.93 -7.05 7.46
CA GLU A 35 5.14 -7.48 6.30
C GLU A 35 4.12 -6.40 5.95
N GLY A 36 3.94 -6.18 4.68
CA GLY A 36 3.02 -5.18 4.18
C GLY A 36 2.78 -5.30 2.69
N THR A 37 2.21 -4.25 2.16
CA THR A 37 1.84 -4.10 0.76
C THR A 37 2.55 -2.89 0.17
N GLY A 38 2.77 -2.92 -1.13
CA GLY A 38 3.27 -1.78 -1.89
C GLY A 38 2.59 -1.73 -3.26
N TRP A 39 2.77 -0.62 -3.95
CA TRP A 39 2.23 -0.42 -5.28
C TRP A 39 3.24 0.26 -6.20
N VAL A 40 3.19 -0.07 -7.48
CA VAL A 40 4.12 0.44 -8.48
C VAL A 40 3.71 1.86 -8.86
N SER A 41 4.55 2.84 -8.54
CA SER A 41 4.31 4.26 -8.85
C SER A 41 4.89 4.69 -10.19
N SER A 42 5.97 4.06 -10.60
CA SER A 42 6.64 4.24 -11.89
C SER A 42 7.51 3.02 -12.17
N ARG A 43 8.14 2.98 -13.33
CA ARG A 43 9.01 1.87 -13.70
C ARG A 43 10.07 1.61 -12.62
N HIS A 44 10.15 0.38 -12.13
CA HIS A 44 11.10 -0.08 -11.10
C HIS A 44 10.97 0.63 -9.73
N ARG A 45 9.84 1.31 -9.47
CA ARG A 45 9.61 1.98 -8.19
C ARG A 45 8.34 1.53 -7.53
N VAL A 46 8.44 1.23 -6.24
CA VAL A 46 7.34 0.78 -5.40
C VAL A 46 7.19 1.76 -4.23
N VAL A 47 5.97 2.21 -4.00
CA VAL A 47 5.58 2.99 -2.82
C VAL A 47 5.03 2.05 -1.76
N THR A 48 5.42 2.24 -0.52
CA THR A 48 4.92 1.54 0.67
C THR A 48 5.02 2.45 1.89
N ASN A 49 4.69 1.96 3.07
CA ASN A 49 4.94 2.68 4.31
C ASN A 49 6.41 2.59 4.74
N ALA A 50 6.93 3.65 5.35
CA ALA A 50 8.30 3.67 5.83
C ALA A 50 8.55 2.61 6.93
N HIS A 51 7.59 2.39 7.83
CA HIS A 51 7.70 1.36 8.87
C HIS A 51 7.75 -0.07 8.31
N VAL A 52 7.21 -0.31 7.11
CA VAL A 52 7.29 -1.61 6.41
C VAL A 52 8.64 -1.79 5.74
N ALA A 53 9.28 -0.71 5.30
CA ALA A 53 10.50 -0.73 4.50
C ALA A 53 11.80 -0.72 5.32
N ALA A 54 11.74 -0.84 6.64
CA ALA A 54 12.92 -0.81 7.50
C ALA A 54 13.77 -2.07 7.35
N GLY A 55 15.04 -1.91 6.96
CA GLY A 55 16.01 -3.01 6.85
C GLY A 55 16.19 -3.56 5.42
N SER A 56 16.44 -4.86 5.32
CA SER A 56 16.62 -5.54 4.04
C SER A 56 15.26 -5.88 3.42
N VAL A 57 14.92 -5.24 2.33
CA VAL A 57 13.57 -5.30 1.73
C VAL A 57 13.52 -6.20 0.50
N GLY A 58 12.47 -6.99 0.39
CA GLY A 58 12.15 -7.76 -0.80
C GLY A 58 10.67 -7.59 -1.18
N VAL A 59 10.39 -7.60 -2.45
CA VAL A 59 9.03 -7.55 -2.99
C VAL A 59 8.69 -8.83 -3.74
N THR A 60 7.43 -9.23 -3.65
CA THR A 60 6.87 -10.36 -4.41
C THR A 60 5.59 -9.87 -5.07
N GLY A 61 5.42 -10.12 -6.34
CA GLY A 61 4.24 -9.66 -7.06
C GLY A 61 3.84 -10.62 -8.19
N PRO A 62 2.65 -10.44 -8.75
CA PRO A 62 2.11 -11.35 -9.76
C PRO A 62 2.95 -11.36 -11.05
N VAL A 63 3.71 -10.33 -11.32
CA VAL A 63 4.56 -10.21 -12.52
C VAL A 63 5.96 -10.78 -12.31
N ALA A 64 6.38 -10.99 -11.06
CA ALA A 64 7.68 -11.58 -10.73
C ALA A 64 7.72 -13.12 -10.86
N GLY A 65 6.59 -13.73 -11.17
CA GLY A 65 6.38 -15.18 -11.10
C GLY A 65 6.05 -15.65 -9.67
N GLU A 66 5.33 -16.76 -9.57
CA GLU A 66 4.97 -17.30 -8.27
C GLU A 66 6.21 -17.61 -7.43
N GLY A 67 6.30 -17.00 -6.25
CA GLY A 67 7.37 -17.23 -5.29
C GLY A 67 8.68 -16.48 -5.55
N ALA A 68 8.82 -15.74 -6.64
CA ALA A 68 10.02 -14.94 -6.87
C ALA A 68 10.05 -13.71 -5.95
N ARG A 69 11.09 -13.59 -5.13
CA ARG A 69 11.34 -12.43 -4.29
C ARG A 69 12.39 -11.53 -4.93
N LEU A 70 11.98 -10.35 -5.34
CA LEU A 70 12.87 -9.36 -5.92
C LEU A 70 13.50 -8.50 -4.82
N ARG A 71 14.80 -8.25 -4.93
CA ARG A 71 15.51 -7.36 -4.01
C ARG A 71 15.09 -5.91 -4.27
N ALA A 72 14.71 -5.23 -3.20
CA ALA A 72 14.46 -3.80 -3.19
C ALA A 72 15.61 -3.06 -2.49
N ARG A 73 15.83 -1.82 -2.90
CA ARG A 73 16.75 -0.89 -2.23
C ARG A 73 15.95 0.30 -1.74
N GLY A 74 16.26 0.80 -0.55
CA GLY A 74 15.71 2.06 -0.06
C GLY A 74 16.03 3.18 -1.05
N GLY A 75 15.01 3.94 -1.40
CA GLY A 75 15.13 5.17 -2.18
C GLY A 75 14.99 6.38 -1.26
N ALA A 76 13.84 7.04 -1.32
CA ALA A 76 13.47 8.13 -0.44
C ALA A 76 12.45 7.65 0.58
N ASP A 77 12.50 8.20 1.79
CA ASP A 77 11.49 7.99 2.82
C ASP A 77 11.08 9.31 3.47
N ASP A 78 9.86 9.38 3.90
CA ASP A 78 9.31 10.46 4.72
C ASP A 78 8.71 9.86 5.99
N PRO A 79 9.44 9.89 7.11
CA PRO A 79 8.96 9.32 8.36
C PRO A 79 7.76 10.06 8.95
N ASN A 80 7.56 11.32 8.59
CA ASN A 80 6.41 12.10 9.05
C ASN A 80 5.12 11.68 8.34
N LEU A 81 5.21 11.32 7.07
CA LEU A 81 4.09 10.77 6.30
C LEU A 81 4.01 9.25 6.37
N ASP A 82 4.99 8.59 6.99
CA ASP A 82 5.14 7.14 6.96
C ASP A 82 5.15 6.59 5.53
N LEU A 83 5.92 7.24 4.66
CA LEU A 83 5.99 6.94 3.25
C LEU A 83 7.41 6.54 2.87
N ALA A 84 7.55 5.49 2.08
CA ALA A 84 8.82 5.09 1.48
C ALA A 84 8.67 4.78 0.00
N VAL A 85 9.70 5.10 -0.77
CA VAL A 85 9.83 4.71 -2.17
C VAL A 85 11.00 3.74 -2.28
N LEU A 86 10.75 2.57 -2.84
CA LEU A 86 11.73 1.52 -3.04
C LEU A 86 12.14 1.46 -4.51
N ALA A 87 13.42 1.29 -4.77
CA ALA A 87 13.93 0.94 -6.09
C ALA A 87 13.96 -0.60 -6.21
N VAL A 88 13.30 -1.13 -7.23
CA VAL A 88 13.20 -2.57 -7.50
C VAL A 88 13.60 -2.82 -8.97
N PRO A 89 14.90 -2.86 -9.29
CA PRO A 89 15.37 -2.86 -10.69
C PRO A 89 14.87 -4.01 -11.54
N SER A 90 14.60 -5.16 -10.92
CA SER A 90 14.15 -6.38 -11.62
C SER A 90 12.62 -6.51 -11.71
N LEU A 91 11.87 -5.52 -11.19
CA LEU A 91 10.41 -5.55 -11.25
C LEU A 91 9.91 -4.98 -12.57
N GLU A 92 9.28 -5.81 -13.36
CA GLU A 92 8.58 -5.43 -14.58
C GLU A 92 7.08 -5.48 -14.34
N ALA A 93 6.53 -4.38 -13.85
CA ALA A 93 5.10 -4.23 -13.58
C ALA A 93 4.63 -2.83 -14.02
N PRO A 94 3.38 -2.69 -14.48
CA PRO A 94 2.85 -1.40 -14.89
C PRO A 94 2.69 -0.47 -13.69
N ALA A 95 2.88 0.82 -13.90
CA ALA A 95 2.57 1.82 -12.88
C ALA A 95 1.05 1.89 -12.63
N LEU A 96 0.69 2.03 -11.36
CA LEU A 96 -0.68 2.29 -10.95
C LEU A 96 -0.99 3.78 -11.19
N PRO A 97 -2.04 4.12 -11.96
CA PRO A 97 -2.44 5.50 -12.12
C PRO A 97 -2.88 6.13 -10.80
N MET A 98 -2.63 7.41 -10.62
CA MET A 98 -3.06 8.16 -9.44
C MET A 98 -4.40 8.84 -9.71
N ALA A 99 -5.35 8.68 -8.77
CA ALA A 99 -6.56 9.49 -8.78
C ALA A 99 -6.25 10.92 -8.32
N SER A 100 -6.96 11.89 -8.89
CA SER A 100 -6.79 13.30 -8.51
C SER A 100 -7.45 13.63 -7.17
N SER A 101 -8.58 13.00 -6.86
CA SER A 101 -9.34 13.20 -5.62
C SER A 101 -10.34 12.07 -5.42
N VAL A 102 -10.85 11.98 -4.22
CA VAL A 102 -12.04 11.20 -3.84
C VAL A 102 -12.90 12.04 -2.93
N ASP A 103 -14.21 11.86 -3.02
CA ASP A 103 -15.20 12.58 -2.24
C ASP A 103 -15.85 11.68 -1.19
N THR A 104 -16.43 12.31 -0.17
CA THR A 104 -17.25 11.61 0.82
C THR A 104 -18.39 10.88 0.13
N GLY A 105 -18.55 9.61 0.43
CA GLY A 105 -19.56 8.74 -0.17
C GLY A 105 -19.05 7.92 -1.36
N ASP A 106 -17.85 8.19 -1.87
CA ASP A 106 -17.28 7.40 -2.96
C ASP A 106 -17.04 5.95 -2.56
N SER A 107 -17.36 5.04 -3.48
CA SER A 107 -16.98 3.63 -3.39
C SER A 107 -15.52 3.49 -3.74
N THR A 108 -14.80 2.78 -2.88
CA THR A 108 -13.36 2.52 -3.01
C THR A 108 -13.05 1.08 -2.69
N VAL A 109 -11.81 0.67 -2.94
CA VAL A 109 -11.35 -0.69 -2.67
C VAL A 109 -10.01 -0.65 -1.94
N ILE A 110 -9.92 -1.35 -0.83
CA ILE A 110 -8.68 -1.61 -0.12
C ILE A 110 -8.05 -2.85 -0.75
N ALA A 111 -6.84 -2.72 -1.25
CA ALA A 111 -6.12 -3.79 -1.91
C ALA A 111 -4.78 -4.07 -1.22
N GLY A 112 -4.45 -5.35 -1.03
CA GLY A 112 -3.20 -5.71 -0.39
C GLY A 112 -3.07 -7.18 -0.04
N PHE A 113 -2.18 -7.46 0.92
CA PHE A 113 -1.83 -8.80 1.37
C PHE A 113 -2.05 -8.91 2.89
N PRO A 114 -3.31 -8.95 3.34
CA PRO A 114 -3.61 -9.00 4.77
C PRO A 114 -3.03 -10.26 5.41
N LEU A 115 -2.47 -10.11 6.62
CA LEU A 115 -1.91 -11.21 7.43
C LEU A 115 -0.84 -12.02 6.69
N ASP A 116 -0.05 -11.36 5.83
CA ASP A 116 0.93 -12.00 4.93
C ASP A 116 0.31 -13.09 4.01
N GLY A 117 -1.00 -13.07 3.87
CA GLY A 117 -1.77 -14.00 3.06
C GLY A 117 -1.76 -13.68 1.56
N PRO A 118 -2.70 -14.25 0.81
CA PRO A 118 -2.84 -13.98 -0.62
C PRO A 118 -3.34 -12.56 -0.88
N TYR A 119 -3.15 -12.09 -2.12
CA TYR A 119 -3.72 -10.83 -2.58
C TYR A 119 -5.24 -10.81 -2.37
N THR A 120 -5.70 -9.74 -1.74
CA THR A 120 -7.10 -9.60 -1.35
C THR A 120 -7.57 -8.18 -1.62
N VAL A 121 -8.78 -8.04 -2.12
CA VAL A 121 -9.48 -6.76 -2.30
C VAL A 121 -10.74 -6.75 -1.45
N ARG A 122 -11.01 -5.60 -0.83
CA ARG A 122 -12.21 -5.39 -0.02
C ARG A 122 -12.81 -4.03 -0.32
N ALA A 123 -14.12 -4.01 -0.51
CA ALA A 123 -14.85 -2.76 -0.69
C ALA A 123 -14.75 -1.88 0.57
N ALA A 124 -14.67 -0.60 0.34
CA ALA A 124 -14.73 0.43 1.37
C ALA A 124 -15.49 1.65 0.84
N ARG A 125 -15.90 2.51 1.76
CA ARG A 125 -16.57 3.77 1.42
C ARG A 125 -15.89 4.93 2.12
N VAL A 126 -15.65 6.00 1.40
CA VAL A 126 -15.08 7.23 1.98
C VAL A 126 -16.10 7.88 2.89
N ARG A 127 -15.75 8.08 4.15
CA ARG A 127 -16.57 8.76 5.15
C ARG A 127 -16.30 10.25 5.21
N GLY A 128 -15.09 10.65 4.89
CA GLY A 128 -14.63 12.03 4.93
C GLY A 128 -13.15 12.16 5.07
N THR A 129 -12.68 13.38 5.09
CA THR A 129 -11.28 13.74 5.32
C THR A 129 -11.17 14.38 6.69
N LEU A 130 -10.12 14.07 7.43
CA LEU A 130 -9.84 14.66 8.73
C LEU A 130 -8.34 14.86 8.93
N MET A 131 -7.99 15.81 9.81
CA MET A 131 -6.62 16.03 10.26
C MET A 131 -6.35 15.17 11.48
N ALA A 132 -5.44 14.22 11.37
CA ALA A 132 -5.02 13.36 12.47
C ALA A 132 -3.68 13.84 13.03
N ARG A 133 -3.60 13.95 14.36
CA ARG A 133 -2.38 14.22 15.08
C ARG A 133 -1.85 12.92 15.68
N GLY A 134 -0.56 12.64 15.51
CA GLY A 134 0.09 11.47 16.07
C GLY A 134 1.61 11.64 16.05
N GLU A 135 2.31 10.61 16.49
CA GLU A 135 3.76 10.56 16.41
C GLU A 135 4.21 10.15 15.00
N ASN A 136 5.43 10.53 14.63
CA ASN A 136 6.08 9.96 13.45
C ASN A 136 6.52 8.51 13.73
N ILE A 137 7.06 7.82 12.71
CA ILE A 137 7.45 6.40 12.84
C ILE A 137 8.56 6.14 13.86
N TYR A 138 9.30 7.17 14.26
CA TYR A 138 10.37 7.06 15.25
C TYR A 138 9.91 7.44 16.66
N GLY A 139 8.71 8.02 16.82
CA GLY A 139 8.18 8.46 18.10
C GLY A 139 8.88 9.72 18.65
N ASP A 140 9.59 10.46 17.81
CA ASP A 140 10.41 11.61 18.21
C ASP A 140 9.79 12.96 17.84
N GLY A 141 8.59 12.98 17.31
CA GLY A 141 7.90 14.21 16.94
C GLY A 141 6.42 14.03 16.65
N ASP A 142 5.64 15.03 17.06
CA ASP A 142 4.23 15.14 16.71
C ASP A 142 4.08 15.60 15.25
N VAL A 143 3.25 14.90 14.51
CA VAL A 143 2.90 15.25 13.13
C VAL A 143 1.39 15.36 12.97
N VAL A 144 0.97 16.26 12.09
CA VAL A 144 -0.44 16.40 11.69
C VAL A 144 -0.53 15.95 10.23
N ARG A 145 -1.41 14.98 9.97
CA ARG A 145 -1.63 14.42 8.64
C ARG A 145 -3.07 14.57 8.24
N GLU A 146 -3.30 14.90 6.98
CA GLU A 146 -4.61 14.72 6.38
C GLU A 146 -4.81 13.25 6.08
N ILE A 147 -5.91 12.68 6.56
CA ILE A 147 -6.26 11.28 6.35
C ILE A 147 -7.68 11.14 5.85
N LEU A 148 -7.90 10.11 5.03
CA LEU A 148 -9.23 9.67 4.66
C LEU A 148 -9.78 8.73 5.73
N SER A 149 -10.96 9.02 6.22
CA SER A 149 -11.73 8.11 7.06
C SER A 149 -12.56 7.19 6.18
N LEU A 150 -12.43 5.90 6.41
CA LEU A 150 -13.10 4.88 5.60
C LEU A 150 -14.09 4.08 6.46
N ARG A 151 -15.16 3.63 5.84
CA ARG A 151 -15.96 2.51 6.30
C ARG A 151 -15.53 1.28 5.53
N GLY A 152 -14.92 0.32 6.21
CA GLY A 152 -14.37 -0.89 5.62
C GLY A 152 -13.49 -1.62 6.62
N THR A 153 -13.04 -2.80 6.25
CA THR A 153 -12.17 -3.63 7.08
C THR A 153 -10.73 -3.57 6.59
N VAL A 154 -9.85 -3.07 7.44
CA VAL A 154 -8.39 -3.08 7.22
C VAL A 154 -7.77 -4.07 8.20
N GLN A 155 -6.83 -4.86 7.72
CA GLN A 155 -6.11 -5.86 8.52
C GLN A 155 -4.59 -5.60 8.47
N PRO A 156 -3.82 -6.05 9.48
CA PRO A 156 -2.37 -6.07 9.40
C PRO A 156 -1.89 -6.71 8.09
N GLY A 157 -0.88 -6.13 7.44
CA GLY A 157 -0.41 -6.54 6.12
C GLY A 157 -0.96 -5.69 4.97
N ASN A 158 -2.07 -4.97 5.16
CA ASN A 158 -2.54 -3.96 4.20
C ASN A 158 -1.71 -2.67 4.23
N SER A 159 -0.89 -2.46 5.26
CA SER A 159 -0.02 -1.29 5.40
C SER A 159 0.84 -1.08 4.15
N GLY A 160 0.83 0.13 3.62
CA GLY A 160 1.53 0.51 2.39
C GLY A 160 0.76 0.22 1.10
N GLY A 161 -0.35 -0.50 1.17
CA GLY A 161 -1.21 -0.78 0.03
C GLY A 161 -2.04 0.42 -0.40
N PRO A 162 -2.51 0.43 -1.66
CA PRO A 162 -3.32 1.52 -2.18
C PRO A 162 -4.77 1.43 -1.73
N LEU A 163 -5.39 2.59 -1.61
CA LEU A 163 -6.84 2.74 -1.70
C LEU A 163 -7.17 3.03 -3.17
N LEU A 164 -7.94 2.16 -3.79
CA LEU A 164 -8.30 2.27 -5.20
C LEU A 164 -9.67 2.89 -5.38
N THR A 165 -9.81 3.73 -6.39
CA THR A 165 -11.11 4.06 -6.96
C THR A 165 -11.67 2.86 -7.75
N THR A 166 -12.94 2.87 -8.10
CA THR A 166 -13.56 1.76 -8.86
C THR A 166 -13.03 1.64 -10.28
N ASP A 167 -12.39 2.68 -10.83
CA ASP A 167 -11.68 2.64 -12.11
C ASP A 167 -10.19 2.26 -12.00
N GLY A 168 -9.74 1.87 -10.80
CA GLY A 168 -8.42 1.29 -10.59
C GLY A 168 -7.28 2.31 -10.48
N LYS A 169 -7.56 3.49 -9.91
CA LYS A 169 -6.57 4.55 -9.66
C LYS A 169 -6.35 4.75 -8.19
#